data_031af74ace2e6ed183d5112b2e7cd71a
#
_entry.id   031af74ace2e6ed183d5112b2e7cd71a
#
_cell.length_a   1.000
_cell.length_b   1.000
_cell.length_c   1.000
_cell.angle_alpha   90.00
_cell.angle_beta   90.00
_cell.angle_gamma   90.00
#
_symmetry.space_group_name_H-M   'P 1'
#
loop_
_entity.id
_entity.type
_entity.pdbx_description
1 polymer ?
#
loop_
_entity_poly.entity_id
_entity_poly.type
_entity_poly.pdbx_seq_one_letter_code
_entity_poly.pdbx_strand_id
1 'polypeptide(L)'
;SRSAYSCSDYDHITAELVGMSFSYAENQAFYVPVPADRAEAQKIVNEFRPAFEKEGVLKVGQNIKYDMLVLGNYGIEVRGPLFDTMVAHYVLQPELRHNMDYLAEIYLHYQTIHIEELIGPKGKGQKNMRDLSPEAIYKYACEDADVTLKLKNILEQELKTNDAEKLFYEIEMPLVPVLAYMERN
;
A
#
# COMPACT_ATOMS: atom_id res chain seq x y z
N SER A 1 -5.59 3.61 2.44
CA SER A 1 -4.61 3.37 3.51
C SER A 1 -3.55 2.43 3.00
N ARG A 2 -2.30 2.71 3.28
CA ARG A 2 -1.16 1.88 2.90
C ARG A 2 -0.38 1.49 4.14
N SER A 3 0.01 0.22 4.26
CA SER A 3 0.97 -0.20 5.26
C SER A 3 2.38 -0.02 4.71
N ALA A 4 3.28 0.54 5.52
CA ALA A 4 4.68 0.68 5.17
C ALA A 4 5.44 -0.58 5.62
N TYR A 5 6.33 -1.08 4.81
CA TYR A 5 6.97 -2.38 4.95
C TYR A 5 8.45 -2.29 5.21
N SER A 6 8.97 -3.35 5.80
CA SER A 6 10.38 -3.66 5.73
C SER A 6 10.68 -4.20 4.34
N CYS A 7 11.47 -3.49 3.58
CA CYS A 7 11.93 -3.95 2.28
C CYS A 7 13.35 -4.51 2.39
N SER A 8 13.53 -5.66 3.03
CA SER A 8 14.80 -6.39 2.86
C SER A 8 14.70 -7.51 1.83
N ASP A 9 13.52 -8.07 1.62
CA ASP A 9 13.28 -9.09 0.61
C ASP A 9 11.85 -8.98 0.13
N TYR A 10 11.61 -9.23 -1.15
CA TYR A 10 10.28 -9.27 -1.78
C TYR A 10 9.44 -10.48 -1.32
N ASP A 11 9.87 -11.19 -0.30
CA ASP A 11 9.18 -12.33 0.26
C ASP A 11 8.22 -11.88 1.36
N HIS A 12 6.94 -11.83 1.01
CA HIS A 12 5.86 -11.51 1.93
C HIS A 12 5.72 -12.49 3.11
N ILE A 13 6.27 -13.71 3.00
CA ILE A 13 6.20 -14.75 4.04
C ILE A 13 7.04 -14.34 5.25
N THR A 14 8.21 -13.75 5.00
CA THR A 14 9.14 -13.31 6.04
C THR A 14 9.08 -11.83 6.34
N ALA A 15 8.27 -11.07 5.60
CA ALA A 15 8.18 -9.63 5.76
C ALA A 15 7.66 -9.23 7.13
N GLU A 16 8.45 -8.43 7.83
CA GLU A 16 8.05 -7.79 9.08
C GLU A 16 7.47 -6.40 8.82
N LEU A 17 6.40 -6.10 9.54
CA LEU A 17 5.77 -4.79 9.47
C LEU A 17 6.57 -3.76 10.27
N VAL A 18 7.13 -2.76 9.60
CA VAL A 18 7.88 -1.66 10.23
C VAL A 18 6.96 -0.54 10.70
N GLY A 19 5.84 -0.36 10.01
CA GLY A 19 4.83 0.63 10.36
C GLY A 19 3.63 0.56 9.43
N MET A 20 2.61 1.32 9.78
CA MET A 20 1.39 1.47 8.98
C MET A 20 1.14 2.95 8.73
N SER A 21 0.82 3.31 7.50
CA SER A 21 0.41 4.67 7.17
C SER A 21 -1.03 4.69 6.65
N PHE A 22 -1.76 5.73 7.03
CA PHE A 22 -3.17 5.88 6.72
C PHE A 22 -3.45 7.29 6.22
N SER A 23 -4.27 7.39 5.17
CA SER A 23 -4.87 8.64 4.72
C SER A 23 -6.36 8.40 4.48
N TYR A 24 -7.21 9.26 5.01
CA TYR A 24 -8.67 9.24 4.78
C TYR A 24 -9.18 10.52 4.11
N ALA A 25 -8.35 11.53 4.01
CA ALA A 25 -8.61 12.76 3.29
C ALA A 25 -7.30 13.28 2.69
N GLU A 26 -7.39 13.94 1.54
CA GLU A 26 -6.22 14.51 0.87
C GLU A 26 -5.48 15.50 1.79
N ASN A 27 -4.15 15.43 1.77
CA ASN A 27 -3.24 16.19 2.61
C ASN A 27 -3.36 15.88 4.11
N GLN A 28 -3.96 14.76 4.46
CA GLN A 28 -4.05 14.26 5.84
C GLN A 28 -3.62 12.80 5.88
N ALA A 29 -2.46 12.55 6.46
CA ALA A 29 -1.94 11.21 6.62
C ALA A 29 -1.30 11.01 7.99
N PHE A 30 -1.32 9.78 8.46
CA PHE A 30 -0.85 9.37 9.77
C PHE A 30 0.06 8.16 9.64
N TYR A 31 1.09 8.12 10.45
CA TYR A 31 2.02 6.99 10.52
C TYR A 31 2.00 6.37 11.91
N VAL A 32 1.88 5.07 11.95
CA VAL A 32 1.92 4.26 13.18
C VAL A 32 3.16 3.37 13.10
N PRO A 33 4.21 3.66 13.88
CA PRO A 33 5.38 2.79 13.93
C PRO A 33 5.01 1.45 14.60
N VAL A 34 5.58 0.37 14.08
CA VAL A 34 5.39 -0.98 14.62
C VAL A 34 6.75 -1.50 15.10
N PRO A 35 6.88 -1.88 16.38
CA PRO A 35 8.15 -2.35 16.93
C PRO A 35 8.56 -3.71 16.36
N ALA A 36 9.85 -4.04 16.52
CA ALA A 36 10.40 -5.34 16.10
C ALA A 36 9.90 -6.51 16.97
N ASP A 37 9.61 -6.25 18.24
CA ASP A 37 9.03 -7.28 19.11
C ASP A 37 7.67 -7.73 18.58
N ARG A 38 7.55 -9.01 18.26
CA ARG A 38 6.36 -9.58 17.65
C ARG A 38 5.11 -9.46 18.49
N ALA A 39 5.22 -9.59 19.80
CA ALA A 39 4.07 -9.51 20.69
C ALA A 39 3.56 -8.08 20.81
N GLU A 40 4.44 -7.10 20.91
CA GLU A 40 4.09 -5.68 20.91
C GLU A 40 3.53 -5.24 19.55
N ALA A 41 4.15 -5.68 18.45
CA ALA A 41 3.67 -5.44 17.10
C ALA A 41 2.24 -5.97 16.92
N GLN A 42 1.97 -7.19 17.37
CA GLN A 42 0.63 -7.80 17.28
C GLN A 42 -0.42 -7.01 18.05
N LYS A 43 -0.09 -6.46 19.23
CA LYS A 43 -1.01 -5.60 19.99
C LYS A 43 -1.38 -4.35 19.20
N ILE A 44 -0.39 -3.64 18.67
CA ILE A 44 -0.61 -2.42 17.88
C ILE A 44 -1.44 -2.73 16.64
N VAL A 45 -1.08 -3.76 15.88
CA VAL A 45 -1.80 -4.13 14.65
C VAL A 45 -3.25 -4.53 14.95
N ASN A 46 -3.50 -5.20 16.09
CA ASN A 46 -4.85 -5.57 16.50
C ASN A 46 -5.76 -4.37 16.79
N GLU A 47 -5.23 -3.23 17.25
CA GLU A 47 -6.02 -2.00 17.42
C GLU A 47 -6.60 -1.50 16.10
N PHE A 48 -5.92 -1.76 14.99
CA PHE A 48 -6.37 -1.37 13.65
C PHE A 48 -7.17 -2.47 12.92
N ARG A 49 -7.28 -3.66 13.49
CA ARG A 49 -8.09 -4.76 12.92
C ARG A 49 -9.49 -4.33 12.50
N PRO A 50 -10.27 -3.58 13.33
CA PRO A 50 -11.61 -3.16 12.92
C PRO A 50 -11.63 -2.32 11.65
N ALA A 51 -10.59 -1.52 11.38
CA ALA A 51 -10.52 -0.72 10.16
C ALA A 51 -10.24 -1.58 8.92
N PHE A 52 -9.41 -2.61 9.05
CA PHE A 52 -9.09 -3.52 7.94
C PHE A 52 -10.22 -4.50 7.63
N GLU A 53 -10.90 -5.01 8.65
CA GLU A 53 -11.92 -6.06 8.52
C GLU A 53 -13.34 -5.52 8.31
N LYS A 54 -13.56 -4.20 8.40
CA LYS A 54 -14.90 -3.59 8.24
C LYS A 54 -15.34 -3.64 6.77
N GLU A 55 -16.40 -4.41 6.49
CA GLU A 55 -16.89 -4.64 5.13
C GLU A 55 -17.46 -3.39 4.43
N GLY A 56 -17.99 -2.43 5.19
CA GLY A 56 -18.54 -1.18 4.63
C GLY A 56 -17.53 -0.08 4.37
N VAL A 57 -16.22 -0.34 4.49
CA VAL A 57 -15.15 0.64 4.28
C VAL A 57 -14.30 0.23 3.10
N LEU A 58 -14.17 1.13 2.12
CA LEU A 58 -13.25 0.98 0.99
C LEU A 58 -11.80 1.02 1.48
N LYS A 59 -11.01 0.02 1.12
CA LYS A 59 -9.56 0.00 1.32
C LYS A 59 -8.87 0.34 0.00
N VAL A 60 -8.03 1.34 0.06
CA VAL A 60 -7.26 1.83 -1.08
C VAL A 60 -5.79 1.50 -0.86
N GLY A 61 -5.13 0.95 -1.86
CA GLY A 61 -3.71 0.65 -1.81
C GLY A 61 -3.05 0.75 -3.18
N GLN A 62 -1.75 0.76 -3.17
CA GLN A 62 -0.90 0.58 -4.35
C GLN A 62 -0.25 -0.80 -4.24
N ASN A 63 -0.65 -1.77 -5.06
CA ASN A 63 -0.34 -3.19 -4.88
C ASN A 63 -0.88 -3.74 -3.54
N ILE A 64 -2.17 -3.53 -3.31
CA ILE A 64 -2.87 -3.88 -2.05
C ILE A 64 -2.77 -5.38 -1.71
N LYS A 65 -2.57 -6.24 -2.72
CA LYS A 65 -2.35 -7.68 -2.51
C LYS A 65 -1.17 -7.93 -1.58
N TYR A 66 -0.07 -7.20 -1.75
CA TYR A 66 1.09 -7.31 -0.87
C TYR A 66 0.74 -6.90 0.57
N ASP A 67 -0.03 -5.84 0.74
CA ASP A 67 -0.52 -5.41 2.07
C ASP A 67 -1.36 -6.49 2.74
N MET A 68 -2.24 -7.12 1.97
CA MET A 68 -3.08 -8.23 2.46
C MET A 68 -2.24 -9.43 2.92
N LEU A 69 -1.18 -9.75 2.20
CA LEU A 69 -0.27 -10.85 2.56
C LEU A 69 0.48 -10.54 3.85
N VAL A 70 1.05 -9.34 3.98
CA VAL A 70 1.78 -8.92 5.18
C VAL A 70 0.85 -8.86 6.40
N LEU A 71 -0.33 -8.24 6.28
CA LEU A 71 -1.34 -8.18 7.35
C LEU A 71 -1.83 -9.58 7.74
N GLY A 72 -1.91 -10.48 6.77
CA GLY A 72 -2.23 -11.88 6.99
C GLY A 72 -1.25 -12.60 7.94
N ASN A 73 0.04 -12.22 7.95
CA ASN A 73 1.02 -12.72 8.90
C ASN A 73 0.68 -12.32 10.35
N TYR A 74 -0.11 -11.28 10.54
CA TYR A 74 -0.65 -10.82 11.83
C TYR A 74 -2.07 -11.30 12.10
N GLY A 75 -2.59 -12.23 11.30
CA GLY A 75 -3.93 -12.78 11.45
C GLY A 75 -5.04 -11.78 11.12
N ILE A 76 -4.74 -10.74 10.33
CA ILE A 76 -5.74 -9.77 9.86
C ILE A 76 -6.20 -10.15 8.45
N GLU A 77 -7.49 -10.23 8.27
CA GLU A 77 -8.14 -10.42 6.98
C GLU A 77 -8.70 -9.08 6.48
N VAL A 78 -8.17 -8.59 5.37
CA VAL A 78 -8.70 -7.36 4.76
C VAL A 78 -10.03 -7.69 4.07
N ARG A 79 -11.12 -7.07 4.52
CA ARG A 79 -12.48 -7.31 4.02
C ARG A 79 -13.10 -6.06 3.43
N GLY A 80 -14.15 -6.26 2.65
CA GLY A 80 -14.93 -5.20 2.01
C GLY A 80 -14.34 -4.76 0.68
N PRO A 81 -14.85 -3.64 0.12
CA PRO A 81 -14.42 -3.19 -1.20
C PRO A 81 -12.97 -2.77 -1.20
N LEU A 82 -12.29 -3.10 -2.30
CA LEU A 82 -10.88 -2.76 -2.54
C LEU A 82 -10.76 -1.81 -3.74
N PHE A 83 -9.75 -0.97 -3.71
CA PHE A 83 -9.29 -0.20 -4.85
C PHE A 83 -7.76 -0.24 -4.90
N ASP A 84 -7.20 -0.86 -5.92
CA ASP A 84 -5.76 -0.89 -6.17
C ASP A 84 -5.40 0.09 -7.28
N THR A 85 -4.61 1.11 -6.93
CA THR A 85 -4.21 2.15 -7.90
C THR A 85 -3.27 1.62 -8.97
N MET A 86 -2.45 0.62 -8.66
CA MET A 86 -1.58 -0.03 -9.64
C MET A 86 -2.41 -0.81 -10.67
N VAL A 87 -3.39 -1.60 -10.21
CA VAL A 87 -4.29 -2.37 -11.08
C VAL A 87 -5.19 -1.43 -11.89
N ALA A 88 -5.71 -0.37 -11.28
CA ALA A 88 -6.52 0.62 -11.99
C ALA A 88 -5.74 1.23 -13.17
N HIS A 89 -4.49 1.62 -12.94
CA HIS A 89 -3.65 2.15 -14.01
C HIS A 89 -3.29 1.08 -15.05
N TYR A 90 -3.05 -0.16 -14.64
CA TYR A 90 -2.81 -1.26 -15.56
C TYR A 90 -3.99 -1.49 -16.51
N VAL A 91 -5.22 -1.44 -16.00
CA VAL A 91 -6.44 -1.55 -16.82
C VAL A 91 -6.54 -0.41 -17.84
N LEU A 92 -6.17 0.80 -17.43
CA LEU A 92 -6.25 2.00 -18.29
C LEU A 92 -5.12 2.10 -19.32
N GLN A 93 -3.89 1.76 -18.92
CA GLN A 93 -2.66 1.98 -19.68
C GLN A 93 -1.69 0.80 -19.51
N PRO A 94 -2.00 -0.39 -20.03
CA PRO A 94 -1.22 -1.62 -19.77
C PRO A 94 0.23 -1.55 -20.23
N GLU A 95 0.55 -0.70 -21.20
CA GLU A 95 1.89 -0.57 -21.79
C GLU A 95 2.83 0.37 -20.99
N LEU A 96 2.29 1.09 -19.99
CA LEU A 96 3.05 2.06 -19.22
C LEU A 96 3.59 1.48 -17.91
N ARG A 97 4.38 2.28 -17.19
CA ARG A 97 4.82 1.93 -15.84
C ARG A 97 3.69 2.15 -14.85
N HIS A 98 3.64 1.33 -13.79
CA HIS A 98 2.56 1.38 -12.79
C HIS A 98 3.06 1.67 -11.37
N ASN A 99 4.35 1.99 -11.20
CA ASN A 99 4.91 2.36 -9.91
C ASN A 99 4.41 3.75 -9.46
N MET A 100 4.35 3.96 -8.17
CA MET A 100 3.76 5.16 -7.59
C MET A 100 4.45 6.45 -8.01
N ASP A 101 5.78 6.47 -8.08
CA ASP A 101 6.54 7.66 -8.47
C ASP A 101 6.13 8.13 -9.87
N TYR A 102 6.05 7.20 -10.82
CA TYR A 102 5.59 7.48 -12.17
C TYR A 102 4.13 7.97 -12.20
N LEU A 103 3.24 7.32 -11.46
CA LEU A 103 1.84 7.74 -11.39
C LEU A 103 1.68 9.13 -10.77
N ALA A 104 2.43 9.42 -9.71
CA ALA A 104 2.43 10.74 -9.07
C ALA A 104 2.93 11.83 -10.04
N GLU A 105 3.96 11.55 -10.82
CA GLU A 105 4.49 12.47 -11.81
C GLU A 105 3.47 12.79 -12.90
N ILE A 106 2.86 11.77 -13.52
CA ILE A 106 1.95 11.97 -14.67
C ILE A 106 0.57 12.48 -14.30
N TYR A 107 0.02 12.07 -13.15
CA TYR A 107 -1.34 12.43 -12.74
C TYR A 107 -1.41 13.60 -11.75
N LEU A 108 -0.42 13.74 -10.88
CA LEU A 108 -0.39 14.76 -9.83
C LEU A 108 0.62 15.87 -10.09
N HIS A 109 1.49 15.73 -11.11
CA HIS A 109 2.63 16.61 -11.36
C HIS A 109 3.49 16.78 -10.11
N TYR A 110 3.65 15.69 -9.36
CA TYR A 110 4.31 15.66 -8.06
C TYR A 110 5.47 14.68 -8.06
N GLN A 111 6.61 15.13 -7.56
CA GLN A 111 7.80 14.29 -7.37
C GLN A 111 7.81 13.76 -5.94
N THR A 112 7.70 12.44 -5.81
CA THR A 112 7.68 11.75 -4.51
C THR A 112 9.07 11.64 -3.91
N ILE A 113 9.15 11.43 -2.61
CA ILE A 113 10.37 11.03 -1.92
C ILE A 113 10.72 9.59 -2.36
N HIS A 114 11.91 9.40 -2.90
CA HIS A 114 12.36 8.06 -3.28
C HIS A 114 12.86 7.28 -2.06
N ILE A 115 12.54 5.99 -2.00
CA ILE A 115 12.97 5.13 -0.89
C ILE A 115 14.50 5.09 -0.74
N GLU A 116 15.24 5.23 -1.83
CA GLU A 116 16.69 5.29 -1.85
C GLU A 116 17.26 6.50 -1.12
N GLU A 117 16.48 7.57 -0.96
CA GLU A 117 16.89 8.73 -0.16
C GLU A 117 16.93 8.39 1.34
N LEU A 118 16.11 7.43 1.79
CA LEU A 118 16.05 6.97 3.17
C LEU A 118 17.06 5.87 3.48
N ILE A 119 17.11 4.84 2.61
CA ILE A 119 17.87 3.62 2.86
C ILE A 119 19.17 3.52 2.05
N GLY A 120 19.40 4.46 1.14
CA GLY A 120 20.56 4.46 0.25
C GLY A 120 20.33 3.64 -1.03
N PRO A 121 21.25 3.76 -2.01
CA PRO A 121 21.13 3.09 -3.29
C PRO A 121 21.20 1.57 -3.16
N LYS A 122 20.59 0.87 -4.12
CA LYS A 122 20.62 -0.59 -4.20
C LYS A 122 22.06 -1.13 -4.21
N GLY A 123 22.38 -2.04 -3.30
CA GLY A 123 23.68 -2.71 -3.23
C GLY A 123 24.16 -3.01 -1.81
N LYS A 124 25.43 -3.41 -1.70
CA LYS A 124 26.07 -3.67 -0.41
C LYS A 124 26.16 -2.35 0.38
N GLY A 125 25.34 -2.20 1.41
CA GLY A 125 25.30 -1.00 2.26
C GLY A 125 23.93 -0.31 2.27
N GLN A 126 22.97 -0.81 1.51
CA GLN A 126 21.59 -0.35 1.64
C GLN A 126 21.08 -0.70 3.06
N LYS A 127 20.52 0.31 3.74
CA LYS A 127 19.96 0.13 5.08
C LYS A 127 18.61 -0.57 5.00
N ASN A 128 18.22 -1.23 6.08
CA ASN A 128 16.87 -1.71 6.23
C ASN A 128 15.99 -0.58 6.80
N MET A 129 14.73 -0.50 6.38
CA MET A 129 13.77 0.45 6.94
C MET A 129 13.62 0.30 8.46
N ARG A 130 13.81 -0.91 8.98
CA ARG A 130 13.79 -1.21 10.42
C ARG A 130 14.91 -0.50 11.20
N ASP A 131 16.03 -0.18 10.54
CA ASP A 131 17.17 0.50 11.14
C ASP A 131 16.99 2.02 11.23
N LEU A 132 15.93 2.56 10.62
CA LEU A 132 15.63 3.98 10.63
C LEU A 132 14.71 4.35 11.79
N SER A 133 14.86 5.58 12.28
CA SER A 133 13.93 6.10 13.30
C SER A 133 12.53 6.35 12.70
N PRO A 134 11.47 6.27 13.53
CA PRO A 134 10.13 6.62 13.07
C PRO A 134 10.04 8.04 12.47
N GLU A 135 10.83 8.98 12.97
CA GLU A 135 10.89 10.36 12.48
C GLU A 135 11.47 10.45 11.06
N ALA A 136 12.39 9.54 10.71
CA ALA A 136 12.93 9.46 9.36
C ALA A 136 11.94 8.85 8.36
N ILE A 137 11.13 7.91 8.82
CA ILE A 137 10.20 7.14 7.97
C ILE A 137 8.87 7.87 7.77
N TYR A 138 8.37 8.60 8.78
CA TYR A 138 6.97 9.06 8.78
C TYR A 138 6.61 9.94 7.59
N LYS A 139 7.53 10.80 7.14
CA LYS A 139 7.28 11.69 5.99
C LYS A 139 7.04 10.90 4.72
N TYR A 140 7.94 9.96 4.44
CA TYR A 140 7.82 9.05 3.30
C TYR A 140 6.53 8.22 3.38
N ALA A 141 6.25 7.61 4.51
CA ALA A 141 5.08 6.75 4.70
C ALA A 141 3.75 7.53 4.61
N CYS A 142 3.70 8.74 5.18
CA CYS A 142 2.53 9.61 5.08
C CYS A 142 2.32 10.13 3.65
N GLU A 143 3.40 10.48 2.95
CA GLU A 143 3.34 10.87 1.54
C GLU A 143 2.77 9.73 0.68
N ASP A 144 3.27 8.51 0.85
CA ASP A 144 2.80 7.33 0.14
C ASP A 144 1.29 7.11 0.31
N ALA A 145 0.78 7.25 1.54
CA ALA A 145 -0.64 7.10 1.81
C ALA A 145 -1.49 8.22 1.19
N ASP A 146 -1.04 9.46 1.26
CA ASP A 146 -1.74 10.62 0.70
C ASP A 146 -1.74 10.58 -0.84
N VAL A 147 -0.59 10.30 -1.45
CA VAL A 147 -0.45 10.15 -2.91
C VAL A 147 -1.34 9.02 -3.41
N THR A 148 -1.38 7.88 -2.73
CA THR A 148 -2.24 6.75 -3.10
C THR A 148 -3.72 7.16 -3.09
N LEU A 149 -4.16 7.93 -2.10
CA LEU A 149 -5.55 8.42 -2.04
C LEU A 149 -5.87 9.40 -3.17
N LYS A 150 -4.96 10.33 -3.47
CA LYS A 150 -5.10 11.28 -4.59
C LYS A 150 -5.16 10.57 -5.93
N LEU A 151 -4.28 9.59 -6.15
CA LEU A 151 -4.29 8.76 -7.35
C LEU A 151 -5.59 7.98 -7.50
N LYS A 152 -6.11 7.40 -6.41
CA LYS A 152 -7.41 6.73 -6.42
C LYS A 152 -8.51 7.65 -6.94
N ASN A 153 -8.58 8.88 -6.47
CA ASN A 153 -9.62 9.83 -6.88
C ASN A 153 -9.55 10.15 -8.37
N ILE A 154 -8.36 10.30 -8.94
CA ILE A 154 -8.17 10.54 -10.37
C ILE A 154 -8.46 9.27 -11.19
N LEU A 155 -7.85 8.15 -10.83
CA LEU A 155 -7.98 6.90 -11.58
C LEU A 155 -9.42 6.36 -11.59
N GLU A 156 -10.19 6.59 -10.53
CA GLU A 156 -11.61 6.25 -10.50
C GLU A 156 -12.41 7.03 -11.57
N GLN A 157 -12.11 8.32 -11.77
CA GLN A 157 -12.72 9.09 -12.84
C GLN A 157 -12.27 8.64 -14.23
N GLU A 158 -10.99 8.31 -14.38
CA GLU A 158 -10.45 7.78 -15.63
C GLU A 158 -11.08 6.42 -16.00
N LEU A 159 -11.26 5.52 -15.04
CA LEU A 159 -11.96 4.24 -15.26
C LEU A 159 -13.38 4.47 -15.78
N LYS A 160 -14.09 5.43 -15.21
CA LYS A 160 -15.44 5.80 -15.65
C LYS A 160 -15.45 6.41 -17.05
N THR A 161 -14.54 7.34 -17.32
CA THR A 161 -14.44 8.03 -18.60
C THR A 161 -14.09 7.08 -19.75
N ASN A 162 -13.31 6.05 -19.47
CA ASN A 162 -12.86 5.03 -20.45
C ASN A 162 -13.73 3.77 -20.47
N ASP A 163 -14.89 3.77 -19.80
CA ASP A 163 -15.82 2.62 -19.72
C ASP A 163 -15.15 1.31 -19.21
N ALA A 164 -14.20 1.48 -18.30
CA ALA A 164 -13.39 0.39 -17.75
C ALA A 164 -13.82 -0.04 -16.33
N GLU A 165 -14.82 0.61 -15.74
CA GLU A 165 -15.31 0.33 -14.39
C GLU A 165 -15.74 -1.13 -14.20
N LYS A 166 -16.45 -1.67 -15.17
CA LYS A 166 -16.96 -3.03 -15.09
C LYS A 166 -15.81 -4.05 -15.03
N LEU A 167 -14.81 -3.91 -15.90
CA LEU A 167 -13.62 -4.74 -15.88
C LEU A 167 -12.90 -4.63 -14.52
N PHE A 168 -12.70 -3.42 -14.05
CA PHE A 168 -11.99 -3.18 -12.81
C PHE A 168 -12.72 -3.72 -11.57
N TYR A 169 -14.00 -3.38 -11.39
CA TYR A 169 -14.73 -3.74 -10.16
C TYR A 169 -15.31 -5.14 -10.16
N GLU A 170 -15.68 -5.69 -11.32
CA GLU A 170 -16.32 -7.01 -11.40
C GLU A 170 -15.32 -8.15 -11.65
N ILE A 171 -14.13 -7.86 -12.16
CA ILE A 171 -13.12 -8.87 -12.49
C ILE A 171 -11.83 -8.65 -11.72
N GLU A 172 -11.15 -7.51 -11.90
CA GLU A 172 -9.81 -7.28 -11.35
C GLU A 172 -9.81 -7.19 -9.83
N MET A 173 -10.70 -6.39 -9.23
CA MET A 173 -10.73 -6.25 -7.77
C MET A 173 -11.14 -7.55 -7.04
N PRO A 174 -12.15 -8.32 -7.49
CA PRO A 174 -12.44 -9.64 -6.91
C PRO A 174 -11.30 -10.65 -7.05
N LEU A 175 -10.46 -10.54 -8.08
CA LEU A 175 -9.32 -11.41 -8.29
C LEU A 175 -8.19 -11.18 -7.26
N VAL A 176 -8.02 -9.98 -6.75
CA VAL A 176 -6.95 -9.62 -5.80
C VAL A 176 -6.93 -10.53 -4.56
N PRO A 177 -8.03 -10.72 -3.82
CA PRO A 177 -8.03 -11.63 -2.67
C PRO A 177 -7.83 -13.09 -3.04
N VAL A 178 -8.25 -13.51 -4.22
CA VAL A 178 -8.01 -14.88 -4.72
C VAL A 178 -6.51 -15.11 -4.94
N LEU A 179 -5.83 -14.17 -5.60
CA LEU A 179 -4.39 -14.23 -5.81
C LEU A 179 -3.62 -14.18 -4.48
N ALA A 180 -4.05 -13.33 -3.54
CA ALA A 180 -3.47 -13.27 -2.20
C ALA A 180 -3.62 -14.62 -1.46
N TYR A 181 -4.76 -15.27 -1.58
CA TYR A 181 -4.99 -16.60 -1.02
C TYR A 181 -4.08 -17.66 -1.63
N MET A 182 -3.95 -17.66 -2.96
CA MET A 182 -3.09 -18.60 -3.68
C MET A 182 -1.60 -18.44 -3.35
N GLU A 183 -1.12 -17.21 -3.20
CA GLU A 183 0.27 -16.93 -2.85
C GLU A 183 0.61 -17.29 -1.39
N ARG A 184 -0.40 -17.34 -0.52
CA ARG A 184 -0.23 -17.65 0.89
C ARG A 184 -0.18 -19.17 1.18
N ASN A 185 -0.71 -20.01 0.31
CA ASN A 185 -0.85 -21.45 0.45
C ASN A 185 -0.02 -22.20 -0.61
#